data_c556f5f2d5006f8b4fba24199ce5f276
#
_entry.id   c556f5f2d5006f8b4fba24199ce5f276
#
_cell.length_a   1.000
_cell.length_b   1.000
_cell.length_c   1.000
_cell.angle_alpha   90.00
_cell.angle_beta   90.00
_cell.angle_gamma   90.00
#
_symmetry.space_group_name_H-M   'P 1'
#
loop_
_entity.id
_entity.type
_entity.pdbx_description
1 polymer ?
#
loop_
_entity_poly.entity_id
_entity_poly.type
_entity_poly.pdbx_seq_one_letter_code
_entity_poly.pdbx_strand_id
1 'polypeptide(L)'
;MKYPQLVPNRICTTPITVYRESGLNRDGSPKQTAVFSGKCFYSEKTKQKITADKQIITLSGEALFNGDIAPDTDVISGEVVVLTGIRRKIYASEKAKNLDGTVNYTRLELI
;
A
#
# COMPACT_ATOMS: atom_id res chain seq x y z
N MET A 1 -19.35 4.94 15.34
CA MET A 1 -19.79 5.71 14.16
C MET A 1 -18.76 5.57 13.04
N LYS A 2 -19.20 5.24 11.85
CA LYS A 2 -18.33 5.07 10.68
C LYS A 2 -18.50 6.24 9.73
N TYR A 3 -17.38 6.73 9.22
CA TYR A 3 -17.41 7.69 8.12
C TYR A 3 -17.92 7.02 6.84
N PRO A 4 -18.45 7.78 5.87
CA PRO A 4 -18.67 7.25 4.53
C PRO A 4 -17.39 6.64 3.97
N GLN A 5 -17.52 5.68 3.06
CA GLN A 5 -16.36 5.11 2.38
C GLN A 5 -15.65 6.18 1.56
N LEU A 6 -14.44 6.54 1.97
CA LEU A 6 -13.63 7.55 1.29
C LEU A 6 -12.99 7.00 0.01
N VAL A 7 -12.76 5.67 -0.03
CA VAL A 7 -12.27 4.96 -1.21
C VAL A 7 -13.27 3.86 -1.55
N PRO A 8 -14.40 4.17 -2.22
CA PRO A 8 -15.40 3.17 -2.54
C PRO A 8 -14.92 2.22 -3.66
N ASN A 9 -15.46 1.00 -3.68
CA ASN A 9 -15.07 -0.02 -4.66
C ASN A 9 -15.24 0.43 -6.10
N ARG A 10 -16.17 1.33 -6.40
CA ARG A 10 -16.42 1.81 -7.76
C ARG A 10 -15.23 2.54 -8.38
N ILE A 11 -14.33 3.11 -7.57
CA ILE A 11 -13.13 3.78 -8.05
C ILE A 11 -11.90 2.89 -8.01
N CYS A 12 -12.00 1.71 -7.40
CA CYS A 12 -10.92 0.74 -7.33
C CYS A 12 -10.96 -0.12 -8.59
N THR A 13 -10.27 0.32 -9.63
CA THR A 13 -10.33 -0.31 -10.97
C THR A 13 -9.00 -0.92 -11.41
N THR A 14 -7.91 -0.64 -10.71
CA THR A 14 -6.57 -1.09 -11.09
C THR A 14 -6.21 -2.40 -10.38
N PRO A 15 -5.92 -3.50 -11.11
CA PRO A 15 -5.46 -4.73 -10.49
C PRO A 15 -4.12 -4.54 -9.79
N ILE A 16 -4.00 -5.06 -8.58
CA ILE A 16 -2.78 -4.95 -7.77
C ILE A 16 -2.62 -6.17 -6.88
N THR A 17 -1.38 -6.59 -6.68
CA THR A 17 -1.01 -7.59 -5.68
C THR A 17 0.01 -6.98 -4.74
N VAL A 18 -0.23 -7.07 -3.44
CA VAL A 18 0.65 -6.53 -2.40
C VAL A 18 1.39 -7.69 -1.76
N TYR A 19 2.72 -7.60 -1.72
CA TYR A 19 3.59 -8.60 -1.10
C TYR A 19 4.27 -8.02 0.13
N ARG A 20 4.39 -8.86 1.16
CA ARG A 20 5.13 -8.54 2.38
C ARG A 20 6.37 -9.42 2.45
N GLU A 21 7.51 -8.84 2.86
CA GLU A 21 8.70 -9.60 3.16
C GLU A 21 8.52 -10.37 4.49
N SER A 22 8.72 -11.68 4.46
CA SER A 22 8.47 -12.55 5.62
C SER A 22 9.67 -13.41 6.01
N GLY A 23 10.89 -12.97 5.69
CA GLY A 23 12.11 -13.68 6.00
C GLY A 23 12.98 -13.92 4.78
N LEU A 24 13.87 -14.90 4.83
CA LEU A 24 14.80 -15.20 3.75
C LEU A 24 14.55 -16.60 3.20
N ASN A 25 14.69 -16.72 1.89
CA ASN A 25 14.77 -18.04 1.22
C ASN A 25 16.12 -18.68 1.51
N ARG A 26 16.28 -19.95 1.13
CA ARG A 26 17.53 -20.70 1.32
C ARG A 26 18.73 -20.07 0.62
N ASP A 27 18.50 -19.37 -0.48
CA ASP A 27 19.54 -18.68 -1.25
C ASP A 27 19.86 -17.27 -0.73
N GLY A 28 19.25 -16.85 0.39
CA GLY A 28 19.45 -15.54 0.97
C GLY A 28 18.57 -14.42 0.41
N SER A 29 17.75 -14.69 -0.60
CA SER A 29 16.85 -13.69 -1.14
C SER A 29 15.64 -13.47 -0.22
N PRO A 30 15.04 -12.26 -0.20
CA PRO A 30 13.85 -12.01 0.61
C PRO A 30 12.68 -12.87 0.18
N LYS A 31 12.02 -13.52 1.16
CA LYS A 31 10.80 -14.27 0.91
C LYS A 31 9.61 -13.31 0.91
N GLN A 32 8.82 -13.35 -0.15
CA GLN A 32 7.65 -12.51 -0.29
C GLN A 32 6.38 -13.34 -0.14
N THR A 33 5.44 -12.83 0.65
CA THR A 33 4.14 -13.45 0.86
C THR A 33 3.06 -12.49 0.39
N ALA A 34 2.13 -12.96 -0.44
CA ALA A 34 1.02 -12.15 -0.89
C ALA A 34 0.09 -11.83 0.29
N VAL A 35 -0.11 -10.53 0.54
CA VAL A 35 -0.97 -10.03 1.61
C VAL A 35 -2.36 -9.72 1.06
N PHE A 36 -2.40 -9.20 -0.17
CA PHE A 36 -3.64 -8.77 -0.81
C PHE A 36 -3.52 -8.94 -2.31
N SER A 37 -4.59 -9.40 -2.92
CA SER A 37 -4.71 -9.47 -4.38
C SER A 37 -6.13 -9.02 -4.76
N GLY A 38 -6.24 -7.97 -5.55
CA GLY A 38 -7.53 -7.42 -5.94
C GLY A 38 -7.37 -6.13 -6.71
N LYS A 39 -8.25 -5.18 -6.48
CA LYS A 39 -8.25 -3.89 -7.18
C LYS A 39 -8.09 -2.73 -6.21
N CYS A 40 -7.45 -1.67 -6.68
CA CYS A 40 -7.25 -0.45 -5.92
C CYS A 40 -7.45 0.79 -6.79
N PHE A 41 -7.48 1.95 -6.15
CA PHE A 41 -7.36 3.22 -6.82
C PHE A 41 -5.87 3.57 -6.89
N TYR A 42 -5.28 3.44 -8.08
CA TYR A 42 -3.86 3.66 -8.28
C TYR A 42 -3.63 4.96 -9.03
N SER A 43 -2.70 5.78 -8.53
CA SER A 43 -2.34 7.06 -9.14
C SER A 43 -0.83 7.16 -9.28
N GLU A 44 -0.34 7.37 -10.50
CA GLU A 44 1.07 7.62 -10.77
C GLU A 44 1.33 9.12 -10.78
N LYS A 45 1.75 9.65 -9.64
CA LYS A 45 2.12 11.05 -9.50
C LYS A 45 3.49 11.14 -8.87
N THR A 46 4.40 11.81 -9.54
CA THR A 46 5.70 12.11 -8.97
C THR A 46 5.54 13.15 -7.87
N LYS A 47 5.94 12.78 -6.66
CA LYS A 47 5.85 13.64 -5.49
C LYS A 47 7.14 13.55 -4.71
N GLN A 48 7.69 14.70 -4.32
CA GLN A 48 8.87 14.74 -3.47
C GLN A 48 8.45 14.88 -2.01
N LYS A 49 9.14 14.13 -1.14
CA LYS A 49 8.89 14.15 0.29
C LYS A 49 10.23 14.37 1.01
N ILE A 50 10.24 15.28 1.99
CA ILE A 50 11.42 15.54 2.81
C ILE A 50 11.30 14.70 4.07
N THR A 51 12.32 13.87 4.33
CA THR A 51 12.37 13.02 5.52
C THR A 51 12.88 13.81 6.74
N ALA A 52 12.79 13.18 7.93
CA ALA A 52 13.21 13.81 9.17
C ALA A 52 14.72 14.14 9.18
N ASP A 53 15.54 13.39 8.45
CA ASP A 53 16.98 13.64 8.28
C ASP A 53 17.29 14.56 7.09
N LYS A 54 16.29 15.26 6.57
CA LYS A 54 16.38 16.24 5.47
C LYS A 54 16.79 15.64 4.12
N GLN A 55 16.57 14.35 3.92
CA GLN A 55 16.73 13.72 2.60
C GLN A 55 15.48 13.92 1.77
N ILE A 56 15.66 14.11 0.46
CA ILE A 56 14.54 14.23 -0.47
C ILE A 56 14.28 12.86 -1.09
N ILE A 57 13.07 12.36 -0.93
CA ILE A 57 12.63 11.09 -1.52
C ILE A 57 11.57 11.40 -2.57
N THR A 58 11.74 10.82 -3.76
CA THR A 58 10.77 10.95 -4.85
C THR A 58 9.83 9.75 -4.84
N LEU A 59 8.55 10.00 -4.61
CA LEU A 59 7.51 8.98 -4.68
C LEU A 59 7.02 8.86 -6.12
N SER A 60 6.84 7.62 -6.60
CA SER A 60 6.40 7.36 -7.97
C SER A 60 4.90 7.17 -8.10
N GLY A 61 4.20 6.89 -7.01
CA GLY A 61 2.78 6.66 -7.06
C GLY A 61 2.17 6.42 -5.69
N GLU A 62 0.86 6.24 -5.72
CA GLU A 62 0.05 6.03 -4.53
C GLU A 62 -1.05 5.03 -4.84
N ALA A 63 -1.29 4.10 -3.93
CA ALA A 63 -2.38 3.13 -4.05
C ALA A 63 -3.32 3.27 -2.86
N LEU A 64 -4.61 3.39 -3.15
CA LEU A 64 -5.67 3.48 -2.15
C LEU A 64 -6.56 2.24 -2.23
N PHE A 65 -6.86 1.65 -1.08
CA PHE A 65 -7.64 0.42 -0.96
C PHE A 65 -8.87 0.67 -0.09
N ASN A 66 -9.99 0.09 -0.47
CA ASN A 66 -11.18 0.13 0.36
C ASN A 66 -10.98 -0.82 1.56
N GLY A 67 -11.06 -0.25 2.77
CA GLY A 67 -10.96 -1.00 4.00
C GLY A 67 -9.52 -1.39 4.35
N ASP A 68 -9.38 -2.44 5.16
CA ASP A 68 -8.09 -2.92 5.66
C ASP A 68 -7.62 -4.13 4.86
N ILE A 69 -6.50 -3.99 4.14
CA ILE A 69 -5.94 -5.08 3.34
C ILE A 69 -5.00 -5.99 4.13
N ALA A 70 -4.61 -5.58 5.34
CA ALA A 70 -3.70 -6.36 6.19
C ALA A 70 -4.10 -6.18 7.67
N PRO A 71 -5.19 -6.83 8.12
CA PRO A 71 -5.73 -6.60 9.46
C PRO A 71 -4.81 -7.09 10.59
N ASP A 72 -3.83 -7.92 10.29
CA ASP A 72 -2.89 -8.45 11.26
C ASP A 72 -1.67 -7.55 11.50
N THR A 73 -1.54 -6.43 10.77
CA THR A 73 -0.40 -5.51 10.93
C THR A 73 -0.83 -4.07 10.72
N ASP A 74 -0.22 -3.15 11.46
CA ASP A 74 -0.45 -1.71 11.29
C ASP A 74 0.46 -1.10 10.22
N VAL A 75 1.58 -1.74 9.92
CA VAL A 75 2.55 -1.25 8.94
C VAL A 75 2.71 -2.28 7.83
N ILE A 76 2.52 -1.86 6.59
CA ILE A 76 2.68 -2.69 5.42
C ILE A 76 3.98 -2.30 4.73
N SER A 77 4.89 -3.26 4.58
CA SER A 77 6.17 -3.07 3.90
C SER A 77 6.37 -4.17 2.88
N GLY A 78 7.21 -3.92 1.89
CA GLY A 78 7.50 -4.88 0.83
C GLY A 78 7.31 -4.26 -0.54
N GLU A 79 6.69 -4.99 -1.45
CA GLU A 79 6.51 -4.58 -2.84
C GLU A 79 5.07 -4.75 -3.30
N VAL A 80 4.69 -3.98 -4.33
CA VAL A 80 3.42 -4.15 -5.03
C VAL A 80 3.68 -4.44 -6.50
N VAL A 81 2.82 -5.24 -7.11
CA VAL A 81 2.79 -5.45 -8.56
C VAL A 81 1.47 -4.90 -9.09
N VAL A 82 1.56 -3.88 -9.93
CA VAL A 82 0.41 -3.15 -10.46
C VAL A 82 0.26 -3.46 -11.94
N LEU A 83 -0.98 -3.58 -12.42
CA LEU A 83 -1.28 -3.82 -13.84
C LEU A 83 -0.52 -5.02 -14.42
N THR A 84 -0.32 -6.06 -13.61
CA THR A 84 0.32 -7.33 -13.96
C THR A 84 1.78 -7.25 -14.42
N GLY A 85 2.47 -6.14 -14.20
CA GLY A 85 3.86 -6.04 -14.66
C GLY A 85 4.70 -4.97 -14.01
N ILE A 86 4.08 -3.96 -13.41
CA ILE A 86 4.81 -2.86 -12.80
C ILE A 86 5.07 -3.16 -11.33
N ARG A 87 6.36 -3.30 -10.96
CA ARG A 87 6.77 -3.47 -9.57
C ARG A 87 7.14 -2.13 -8.96
N ARG A 88 6.61 -1.87 -7.76
CA ARG A 88 6.94 -0.69 -6.98
C ARG A 88 7.23 -1.10 -5.54
N LYS A 89 8.19 -0.43 -4.91
CA LYS A 89 8.52 -0.67 -3.51
C LYS A 89 7.64 0.20 -2.63
N ILE A 90 7.16 -0.35 -1.52
CA ILE A 90 6.35 0.40 -0.56
C ILE A 90 7.28 1.26 0.30
N TYR A 91 7.11 2.57 0.22
CA TYR A 91 7.85 3.51 1.06
C TYR A 91 7.18 3.68 2.43
N ALA A 92 5.87 3.86 2.45
CA ALA A 92 5.10 4.07 3.67
C ALA A 92 3.68 3.55 3.50
N SER A 93 3.05 3.20 4.61
CA SER A 93 1.65 2.79 4.65
C SER A 93 0.90 3.58 5.71
N GLU A 94 -0.39 3.81 5.44
CA GLU A 94 -1.28 4.50 6.36
C GLU A 94 -2.67 3.86 6.31
N LYS A 95 -3.27 3.69 7.48
CA LYS A 95 -4.64 3.20 7.61
C LYS A 95 -5.51 4.31 8.20
N ALA A 96 -6.40 4.86 7.38
CA ALA A 96 -7.33 5.89 7.83
C ALA A 96 -8.48 5.23 8.58
N LYS A 97 -8.68 5.63 9.83
CA LYS A 97 -9.63 4.99 10.72
C LYS A 97 -10.92 5.77 10.89
N ASN A 98 -12.01 5.05 11.09
CA ASN A 98 -13.29 5.61 11.51
C ASN A 98 -13.26 5.96 13.00
N LEU A 99 -14.30 6.64 13.49
CA LEU A 99 -14.40 6.99 14.90
C LEU A 99 -14.50 5.76 15.81
N ASP A 100 -15.00 4.63 15.29
CA ASP A 100 -15.11 3.38 16.05
C ASP A 100 -13.82 2.54 16.04
N GLY A 101 -12.74 3.04 15.41
CA GLY A 101 -11.45 2.35 15.35
C GLY A 101 -11.28 1.40 14.17
N THR A 102 -12.34 1.15 13.39
CA THR A 102 -12.20 0.33 12.18
C THR A 102 -11.53 1.11 11.05
N VAL A 103 -10.90 0.39 10.11
CA VAL A 103 -10.18 1.01 9.00
C VAL A 103 -11.15 1.38 7.88
N ASN A 104 -11.19 2.66 7.49
CA ASN A 104 -11.99 3.14 6.37
C ASN A 104 -11.31 2.83 5.04
N TYR A 105 -10.02 3.15 4.92
CA TYR A 105 -9.23 2.84 3.74
C TYR A 105 -7.76 2.66 4.11
N THR A 106 -7.01 2.00 3.23
CA THR A 106 -5.57 1.82 3.35
C THR A 106 -4.88 2.58 2.22
N ARG A 107 -3.80 3.28 2.54
CA ARG A 107 -3.00 4.05 1.59
C ARG A 107 -1.57 3.55 1.60
N LEU A 108 -1.00 3.29 0.42
CA LEU A 108 0.40 2.93 0.26
C LEU A 108 1.08 3.99 -0.59
N GLU A 109 2.20 4.53 -0.09
CA GLU A 109 3.08 5.41 -0.85
C GLU A 109 4.19 4.58 -1.47
N LEU A 110 4.39 4.74 -2.79
CA LEU A 110 5.26 3.88 -3.60
C LEU A 110 6.45 4.67 -4.17
N ILE A 111 7.60 4.00 -4.22
CA ILE A 111 8.83 4.57 -4.81
C ILE A 111 9.33 3.77 -5.99
#